data_c19c92ac785fdea920c325128e533f71
#
_entry.id   c19c92ac785fdea920c325128e533f71
#
_cell.length_a   1.000
_cell.length_b   1.000
_cell.length_c   1.000
_cell.angle_alpha   90.00
_cell.angle_beta   90.00
_cell.angle_gamma   90.00
#
_symmetry.space_group_name_H-M   'P 1'
#
loop_
_entity.id
_entity.type
_entity.pdbx_description
1 polymer ?
#
loop_
_entity_poly.entity_id
_entity_poly.type
_entity_poly.pdbx_seq_one_letter_code
_entity_poly.pdbx_strand_id
1 'polypeptide(L)'
;MCLAYQSGINSYADFSKAISDIGMRSDLTDAQKISELQKLFESSNYKADINVPSDIQYVKGFDAKGNVIYDWPPKLGFDESTIQSISRTDSLPDTWDRYGYMGGSNFADVPPTGKYTYSERAIPYVENEAAYHTGTFNNATYFDKIDAIKNGDINGLNTILSKEGIANVDSSYFKNLQNTYNDFIEDTADAVGRNIDATYGLKGTAASWGDMSGGAGQYVTPLNGSTMKRLGIIN
;
A
#
# COMPACT_ATOMS: atom_id res chain seq x y z
N MET A 1 -22.70 -23.80 -13.23
CA MET A 1 -23.73 -22.72 -13.35
C MET A 1 -22.99 -21.40 -13.31
N CYS A 2 -22.71 -20.81 -14.48
CA CYS A 2 -22.01 -19.52 -14.56
C CYS A 2 -22.96 -18.45 -14.01
N LEU A 3 -22.62 -17.85 -12.88
CA LEU A 3 -23.43 -16.77 -12.30
C LEU A 3 -23.33 -15.55 -13.22
N ALA A 4 -24.49 -15.11 -13.71
CA ALA A 4 -24.60 -13.92 -14.54
C ALA A 4 -24.40 -12.65 -13.67
N TYR A 5 -23.16 -12.38 -13.22
CA TYR A 5 -22.81 -11.14 -12.55
C TYR A 5 -22.75 -9.94 -13.50
N GLN A 6 -22.85 -10.16 -14.82
CA GLN A 6 -22.56 -9.15 -15.83
C GLN A 6 -23.58 -8.03 -16.02
N SER A 7 -24.79 -8.14 -15.47
CA SER A 7 -25.85 -7.17 -15.79
C SER A 7 -26.19 -6.16 -14.69
N GLY A 8 -25.43 -6.09 -13.60
CA GLY A 8 -25.76 -5.25 -12.44
C GLY A 8 -24.59 -4.47 -11.81
N ILE A 9 -23.35 -4.57 -12.33
CA ILE A 9 -22.21 -3.86 -11.74
C ILE A 9 -22.09 -2.48 -12.39
N ASN A 10 -22.61 -1.46 -11.70
CA ASN A 10 -22.65 -0.08 -12.19
C ASN A 10 -21.84 0.89 -11.33
N SER A 11 -21.22 0.41 -10.25
CA SER A 11 -20.46 1.23 -9.31
C SER A 11 -19.31 0.46 -8.68
N TYR A 12 -18.37 1.19 -8.06
CA TYR A 12 -17.32 0.60 -7.21
C TYR A 12 -17.91 -0.26 -6.08
N ALA A 13 -19.01 0.21 -5.46
CA ALA A 13 -19.68 -0.52 -4.38
C ALA A 13 -20.24 -1.86 -4.86
N ASP A 14 -20.85 -1.90 -6.05
CA ASP A 14 -21.37 -3.14 -6.64
C ASP A 14 -20.27 -4.12 -6.94
N PHE A 15 -19.15 -3.64 -7.50
CA PHE A 15 -17.98 -4.46 -7.81
C PHE A 15 -17.32 -5.03 -6.54
N SER A 16 -17.12 -4.19 -5.54
CA SER A 16 -16.60 -4.60 -4.23
C SER A 16 -17.50 -5.62 -3.54
N LYS A 17 -18.82 -5.39 -3.59
CA LYS A 17 -19.79 -6.35 -3.07
C LYS A 17 -19.74 -7.70 -3.79
N ALA A 18 -19.65 -7.72 -5.11
CA ALA A 18 -19.57 -8.95 -5.88
C ALA A 18 -18.30 -9.76 -5.52
N ILE A 19 -17.16 -9.09 -5.30
CA ILE A 19 -15.93 -9.74 -4.81
C ILE A 19 -16.15 -10.38 -3.45
N SER A 20 -16.73 -9.63 -2.50
CA SER A 20 -17.03 -10.13 -1.16
C SER A 20 -18.03 -11.30 -1.18
N ASP A 21 -19.09 -11.20 -1.99
CA ASP A 21 -20.08 -12.28 -2.15
C ASP A 21 -19.43 -13.58 -2.65
N ILE A 22 -18.49 -13.51 -3.59
CA ILE A 22 -17.70 -14.69 -4.04
C ILE A 22 -16.84 -15.23 -2.90
N GLY A 23 -16.12 -14.36 -2.20
CA GLY A 23 -15.25 -14.76 -1.09
C GLY A 23 -16.00 -15.48 0.04
N MET A 24 -17.24 -15.08 0.32
CA MET A 24 -18.09 -15.68 1.36
C MET A 24 -18.75 -17.01 0.96
N ARG A 25 -18.67 -17.46 -0.29
CA ARG A 25 -19.32 -18.71 -0.73
C ARG A 25 -18.72 -19.93 -0.06
N SER A 26 -19.52 -20.63 0.73
CA SER A 26 -19.13 -21.86 1.42
C SER A 26 -19.20 -23.13 0.53
N ASP A 27 -19.84 -23.03 -0.62
CA ASP A 27 -19.98 -24.11 -1.61
C ASP A 27 -18.81 -24.18 -2.61
N LEU A 28 -17.87 -23.23 -2.55
CA LEU A 28 -16.68 -23.17 -3.39
C LEU A 28 -15.40 -23.39 -2.59
N THR A 29 -14.45 -24.08 -3.21
CA THR A 29 -13.06 -24.11 -2.74
C THR A 29 -12.39 -22.77 -2.97
N ASP A 30 -11.30 -22.47 -2.26
CA ASP A 30 -10.57 -21.21 -2.43
C ASP A 30 -10.05 -21.04 -3.87
N ALA A 31 -9.56 -22.09 -4.51
CA ALA A 31 -9.17 -22.06 -5.92
C ALA A 31 -10.34 -21.69 -6.85
N GLN A 32 -11.55 -22.20 -6.57
CA GLN A 32 -12.74 -21.85 -7.34
C GLN A 32 -13.16 -20.38 -7.11
N LYS A 33 -13.08 -19.89 -5.86
CA LYS A 33 -13.32 -18.47 -5.55
C LYS A 33 -12.37 -17.57 -6.31
N ILE A 34 -11.05 -17.87 -6.32
CA ILE A 34 -10.05 -17.11 -7.06
C ILE A 34 -10.38 -17.10 -8.55
N SER A 35 -10.72 -18.25 -9.13
CA SER A 35 -11.12 -18.32 -10.55
C SER A 35 -12.35 -17.45 -10.87
N GLU A 36 -13.34 -17.42 -9.98
CA GLU A 36 -14.52 -16.57 -10.15
C GLU A 36 -14.19 -15.07 -10.01
N LEU A 37 -13.31 -14.71 -9.06
CA LEU A 37 -12.82 -13.34 -8.88
C LEU A 37 -12.06 -12.85 -10.12
N GLN A 38 -11.19 -13.68 -10.70
CA GLN A 38 -10.44 -13.33 -11.91
C GLN A 38 -11.38 -13.11 -13.10
N LYS A 39 -12.35 -14.02 -13.32
CA LYS A 39 -13.35 -13.86 -14.36
C LYS A 39 -14.20 -12.60 -14.19
N LEU A 40 -14.60 -12.29 -12.95
CA LEU A 40 -15.34 -11.09 -12.62
C LEU A 40 -14.54 -9.84 -13.02
N PHE A 41 -13.25 -9.79 -12.61
CA PHE A 41 -12.35 -8.69 -12.94
C PHE A 41 -12.16 -8.52 -14.46
N GLU A 42 -11.91 -9.62 -15.17
CA GLU A 42 -11.70 -9.61 -16.62
C GLU A 42 -12.95 -9.17 -17.40
N SER A 43 -14.13 -9.62 -16.96
CA SER A 43 -15.40 -9.36 -17.62
C SER A 43 -16.04 -8.03 -17.25
N SER A 44 -15.64 -7.41 -16.15
CA SER A 44 -16.21 -6.14 -15.70
C SER A 44 -15.64 -4.95 -16.48
N ASN A 45 -16.52 -4.04 -16.90
CA ASN A 45 -16.10 -2.72 -17.41
C ASN A 45 -15.65 -1.78 -16.28
N TYR A 46 -15.95 -2.12 -15.03
CA TYR A 46 -15.58 -1.37 -13.83
C TYR A 46 -14.30 -1.97 -13.25
N LYS A 47 -13.21 -1.21 -13.34
CA LYS A 47 -11.91 -1.58 -12.75
C LYS A 47 -11.49 -0.44 -11.83
N ALA A 48 -11.52 -0.71 -10.54
CA ALA A 48 -11.08 0.22 -9.50
C ALA A 48 -9.77 -0.27 -8.86
N ASP A 49 -9.33 0.43 -7.82
CA ASP A 49 -8.16 0.08 -6.99
C ASP A 49 -8.43 -1.18 -6.12
N ILE A 50 -9.11 -2.17 -6.66
CA ILE A 50 -9.41 -3.43 -5.98
C ILE A 50 -8.35 -4.46 -6.33
N ASN A 51 -7.80 -5.08 -5.29
CA ASN A 51 -6.78 -6.10 -5.39
C ASN A 51 -7.45 -7.47 -5.63
N VAL A 52 -7.46 -7.93 -6.88
CA VAL A 52 -7.92 -9.27 -7.25
C VAL A 52 -6.70 -10.18 -7.38
N PRO A 53 -6.66 -11.35 -6.68
CA PRO A 53 -5.50 -12.24 -6.75
C PRO A 53 -5.22 -12.70 -8.17
N SER A 54 -3.95 -12.70 -8.56
CA SER A 54 -3.51 -13.23 -9.85
C SER A 54 -3.45 -14.76 -9.85
N ASP A 55 -3.15 -15.37 -8.70
CA ASP A 55 -3.06 -16.82 -8.54
C ASP A 55 -3.39 -17.23 -7.10
N ILE A 56 -3.88 -18.49 -6.93
CA ILE A 56 -4.19 -19.07 -5.62
C ILE A 56 -2.93 -19.26 -4.75
N GLN A 57 -1.75 -19.43 -5.33
CA GLN A 57 -0.50 -19.62 -4.59
C GLN A 57 -0.16 -18.45 -3.66
N TYR A 58 -0.71 -17.26 -3.91
CA TYR A 58 -0.50 -16.05 -3.09
C TYR A 58 -1.54 -15.87 -1.99
N VAL A 59 -2.57 -16.73 -1.97
CA VAL A 59 -3.72 -16.58 -1.09
C VAL A 59 -3.64 -17.56 0.07
N LYS A 60 -3.69 -17.03 1.30
CA LYS A 60 -3.79 -17.80 2.54
C LYS A 60 -5.22 -18.24 2.84
N GLY A 61 -6.22 -17.50 2.37
CA GLY A 61 -7.64 -17.76 2.58
C GLY A 61 -8.49 -16.51 2.44
N PHE A 62 -9.67 -16.54 3.04
CA PHE A 62 -10.61 -15.43 3.08
C PHE A 62 -11.02 -15.12 4.52
N ASP A 63 -11.23 -13.85 4.83
CA ASP A 63 -11.77 -13.45 6.12
C ASP A 63 -13.31 -13.68 6.19
N ALA A 64 -13.89 -13.44 7.36
CA ALA A 64 -15.33 -13.61 7.58
C ALA A 64 -16.21 -12.65 6.75
N LYS A 65 -15.62 -11.63 6.12
CA LYS A 65 -16.31 -10.68 5.23
C LYS A 65 -16.09 -11.01 3.75
N GLY A 66 -15.37 -12.11 3.44
CA GLY A 66 -15.04 -12.53 2.08
C GLY A 66 -13.85 -11.80 1.47
N ASN A 67 -13.09 -11.02 2.24
CA ASN A 67 -11.88 -10.39 1.75
C ASN A 67 -10.73 -11.40 1.66
N VAL A 68 -9.92 -11.28 0.63
CA VAL A 68 -8.75 -12.12 0.43
C VAL A 68 -7.70 -11.84 1.50
N ILE A 69 -7.19 -12.90 2.12
CA ILE A 69 -6.02 -12.87 3.00
C ILE A 69 -4.83 -13.40 2.20
N TYR A 70 -3.82 -12.55 1.99
CA TYR A 70 -2.59 -12.92 1.29
C TYR A 70 -1.54 -13.51 2.21
N ASP A 71 -0.76 -14.45 1.69
CA ASP A 71 0.41 -15.01 2.37
C ASP A 71 1.67 -14.19 2.05
N TRP A 72 1.65 -12.92 2.47
CA TRP A 72 2.70 -11.96 2.16
C TRP A 72 4.09 -12.45 2.58
N PRO A 73 5.14 -12.13 1.79
CA PRO A 73 6.51 -12.36 2.20
C PRO A 73 6.79 -11.68 3.55
N PRO A 74 7.61 -12.32 4.42
CA PRO A 74 8.01 -11.72 5.69
C PRO A 74 8.78 -10.41 5.48
N LYS A 75 9.15 -9.75 6.57
CA LYS A 75 9.97 -8.53 6.55
C LYS A 75 9.34 -7.38 5.75
N LEU A 76 8.02 -7.22 5.85
CA LEU A 76 7.25 -6.19 5.13
C LEU A 76 7.38 -6.28 3.60
N GLY A 77 7.67 -7.47 3.07
CA GLY A 77 7.85 -7.71 1.64
C GLY A 77 9.22 -7.30 1.09
N PHE A 78 10.18 -6.95 1.94
CA PHE A 78 11.55 -6.68 1.51
C PHE A 78 12.38 -7.95 1.34
N ASP A 79 13.32 -7.92 0.41
CA ASP A 79 14.51 -8.76 0.48
C ASP A 79 15.29 -8.36 1.74
N GLU A 80 15.38 -9.29 2.71
CA GLU A 80 15.95 -9.04 4.03
C GLU A 80 17.38 -8.48 3.97
N SER A 81 18.16 -8.90 2.97
CA SER A 81 19.55 -8.46 2.78
C SER A 81 19.68 -6.98 2.37
N THR A 82 18.61 -6.36 1.90
CA THR A 82 18.59 -5.01 1.35
C THR A 82 17.97 -3.96 2.28
N ILE A 83 17.35 -4.39 3.39
CA ILE A 83 16.62 -3.49 4.29
C ILE A 83 17.55 -2.46 4.92
N GLN A 84 17.19 -1.19 4.80
CA GLN A 84 17.89 -0.06 5.39
C GLN A 84 16.91 0.93 6.01
N SER A 85 17.31 1.55 7.12
CA SER A 85 16.61 2.70 7.69
C SER A 85 16.70 3.89 6.76
N ILE A 86 15.63 4.68 6.65
CA ILE A 86 15.68 6.02 6.08
C ILE A 86 16.12 6.96 7.19
N SER A 87 17.18 7.74 6.96
CA SER A 87 17.69 8.74 7.90
C SER A 87 17.46 10.16 7.40
N ARG A 88 17.64 11.16 8.25
CA ARG A 88 17.54 12.58 7.84
C ARG A 88 18.56 13.01 6.78
N THR A 89 19.62 12.25 6.61
CA THR A 89 20.64 12.51 5.58
C THR A 89 20.32 11.85 4.24
N ASP A 90 19.30 11.00 4.22
CA ASP A 90 18.81 10.40 2.98
C ASP A 90 17.87 11.35 2.24
N SER A 91 17.76 11.15 0.93
CA SER A 91 16.65 11.68 0.15
C SER A 91 15.69 10.54 -0.15
N LEU A 92 14.39 10.79 -0.02
CA LEU A 92 13.40 9.95 -0.67
C LEU A 92 13.53 10.15 -2.19
N PRO A 93 13.08 9.20 -3.02
CA PRO A 93 13.13 9.38 -4.47
C PRO A 93 12.36 10.64 -4.87
N ASP A 94 12.87 11.37 -5.88
CA ASP A 94 12.18 12.58 -6.37
C ASP A 94 10.79 12.25 -6.87
N THR A 95 10.66 11.10 -7.55
CA THR A 95 9.39 10.54 -8.02
C THR A 95 9.11 9.22 -7.34
N TRP A 96 7.86 9.04 -6.98
CA TRP A 96 7.35 7.77 -6.45
C TRP A 96 6.25 7.22 -7.37
N ASP A 97 6.06 5.92 -7.30
CA ASP A 97 4.87 5.31 -7.86
C ASP A 97 4.34 4.18 -6.97
N ARG A 98 3.12 3.77 -7.23
CA ARG A 98 2.50 2.57 -6.65
C ARG A 98 1.34 2.09 -7.50
N TYR A 99 1.02 0.82 -7.33
CA TYR A 99 -0.26 0.25 -7.78
C TYR A 99 -1.21 0.08 -6.59
N GLY A 100 -2.51 0.19 -6.87
CA GLY A 100 -3.57 -0.07 -5.91
C GLY A 100 -3.89 1.12 -5.01
N TYR A 101 -4.67 0.85 -3.98
CA TYR A 101 -5.29 1.86 -3.12
C TYR A 101 -4.28 2.70 -2.34
N MET A 102 -4.48 4.02 -2.32
CA MET A 102 -3.59 4.99 -1.64
C MET A 102 -3.58 4.88 -0.10
N GLY A 103 -4.39 4.00 0.48
CA GLY A 103 -4.34 3.65 1.91
C GLY A 103 -3.14 2.81 2.34
N GLY A 104 -2.30 2.33 1.42
CA GLY A 104 -1.09 1.60 1.75
C GLY A 104 0.13 2.50 1.95
N SER A 105 1.16 1.97 2.61
CA SER A 105 2.41 2.66 2.96
C SER A 105 3.60 2.26 2.10
N ASN A 106 3.41 1.35 1.12
CA ASN A 106 4.46 0.88 0.23
C ASN A 106 4.49 1.73 -1.05
N PHE A 107 5.67 2.21 -1.41
CA PHE A 107 5.95 2.99 -2.62
C PHE A 107 7.19 2.42 -3.30
N ALA A 108 7.37 2.70 -4.58
CA ALA A 108 8.60 2.46 -5.29
C ALA A 108 9.17 3.77 -5.86
N ASP A 109 10.45 3.79 -6.14
CA ASP A 109 11.03 4.77 -7.04
C ASP A 109 10.61 4.47 -8.49
N VAL A 110 10.63 5.48 -9.34
CA VAL A 110 10.38 5.30 -10.77
C VAL A 110 11.74 5.08 -11.45
N PRO A 111 12.02 3.87 -11.97
CA PRO A 111 13.31 3.61 -12.62
C PRO A 111 13.45 4.39 -13.93
N PRO A 112 14.68 4.67 -14.40
CA PRO A 112 14.92 5.39 -15.66
C PRO A 112 14.28 4.73 -16.89
N THR A 113 14.01 3.43 -16.83
CA THR A 113 13.35 2.65 -17.89
C THR A 113 11.83 2.76 -17.89
N GLY A 114 11.26 3.52 -16.94
CA GLY A 114 9.82 3.64 -16.71
C GLY A 114 9.40 3.02 -15.39
N LYS A 115 8.22 2.41 -15.31
CA LYS A 115 7.71 1.78 -14.11
C LYS A 115 8.17 0.33 -13.97
N TYR A 116 8.32 -0.15 -12.73
CA TYR A 116 8.49 -1.58 -12.47
C TYR A 116 7.22 -2.37 -12.80
N THR A 117 7.38 -3.61 -13.22
CA THR A 117 6.30 -4.57 -13.44
C THR A 117 5.71 -5.07 -12.12
N TYR A 118 4.53 -5.70 -12.18
CA TYR A 118 3.94 -6.38 -11.02
C TYR A 118 4.86 -7.47 -10.46
N SER A 119 5.56 -8.22 -11.34
CA SER A 119 6.52 -9.26 -10.94
C SER A 119 7.72 -8.68 -10.19
N GLU A 120 8.32 -7.59 -10.67
CA GLU A 120 9.44 -6.91 -10.00
C GLU A 120 9.04 -6.33 -8.64
N ARG A 121 7.78 -5.92 -8.49
CA ARG A 121 7.24 -5.40 -7.22
C ARG A 121 6.72 -6.48 -6.28
N ALA A 122 6.71 -7.74 -6.70
CA ALA A 122 6.05 -8.84 -6.00
C ALA A 122 4.60 -8.51 -5.62
N ILE A 123 3.82 -7.98 -6.58
CA ILE A 123 2.40 -7.64 -6.40
C ILE A 123 1.53 -8.82 -6.87
N PRO A 124 0.77 -9.46 -5.97
CA PRO A 124 0.05 -10.70 -6.25
C PRO A 124 -1.34 -10.47 -6.87
N TYR A 125 -1.53 -9.36 -7.55
CA TYR A 125 -2.83 -8.97 -8.09
C TYR A 125 -2.88 -9.12 -9.61
N VAL A 126 -4.08 -9.30 -10.15
CA VAL A 126 -4.33 -9.13 -11.59
C VAL A 126 -3.93 -7.70 -11.98
N GLU A 127 -3.14 -7.55 -13.02
CA GLU A 127 -2.64 -6.25 -13.46
C GLU A 127 -3.78 -5.28 -13.78
N ASN A 128 -3.70 -4.09 -13.23
CA ASN A 128 -4.66 -3.03 -13.44
C ASN A 128 -3.94 -1.68 -13.60
N GLU A 129 -3.76 -1.25 -14.84
CA GLU A 129 -3.12 0.02 -15.17
C GLU A 129 -3.91 1.23 -14.65
N ALA A 130 -5.22 1.12 -14.46
CA ALA A 130 -6.05 2.19 -13.89
C ALA A 130 -5.77 2.42 -12.39
N ALA A 131 -5.12 1.45 -11.73
CA ALA A 131 -4.70 1.54 -10.33
C ALA A 131 -3.26 2.07 -10.16
N TYR A 132 -2.62 2.55 -11.23
CA TYR A 132 -1.28 3.13 -11.18
C TYR A 132 -1.32 4.59 -10.73
N HIS A 133 -0.57 4.90 -9.70
CA HIS A 133 -0.40 6.24 -9.16
C HIS A 133 1.08 6.62 -9.17
N THR A 134 1.36 7.87 -9.49
CA THR A 134 2.72 8.44 -9.46
C THR A 134 2.67 9.90 -9.05
N GLY A 135 3.76 10.40 -8.54
CA GLY A 135 3.91 11.79 -8.11
C GLY A 135 5.32 12.10 -7.65
N THR A 136 5.47 13.17 -6.88
CA THR A 136 6.75 13.59 -6.31
C THR A 136 6.70 13.61 -4.79
N PHE A 137 7.83 13.36 -4.12
CA PHE A 137 7.99 13.58 -2.69
C PHE A 137 8.41 15.03 -2.41
N ASN A 138 7.82 15.62 -1.39
CA ASN A 138 8.32 16.88 -0.81
C ASN A 138 9.41 16.57 0.22
N ASN A 139 10.62 16.32 -0.26
CA ASN A 139 11.77 16.01 0.57
C ASN A 139 12.12 17.11 1.58
N ALA A 140 11.82 18.39 1.24
CA ALA A 140 12.20 19.53 2.07
C ALA A 140 11.57 19.52 3.47
N THR A 141 10.36 18.99 3.62
CA THR A 141 9.60 19.02 4.87
C THR A 141 9.16 17.65 5.38
N TYR A 142 9.47 16.57 4.66
CA TYR A 142 9.12 15.21 5.07
C TYR A 142 9.55 14.89 6.50
N PHE A 143 10.86 15.02 6.75
CA PHE A 143 11.46 14.67 8.03
C PHE A 143 10.93 15.54 9.18
N ASP A 144 10.73 16.83 8.94
CA ASP A 144 10.21 17.74 9.96
C ASP A 144 8.75 17.44 10.32
N LYS A 145 7.93 17.03 9.34
CA LYS A 145 6.55 16.59 9.57
C LYS A 145 6.51 15.30 10.39
N ILE A 146 7.35 14.32 10.05
CA ILE A 146 7.44 13.07 10.82
C ILE A 146 7.92 13.34 12.24
N ASP A 147 8.94 14.21 12.44
CA ASP A 147 9.39 14.57 13.79
C ASP A 147 8.32 15.28 14.62
N ALA A 148 7.55 16.17 14.01
CA ALA A 148 6.44 16.83 14.70
C ALA A 148 5.38 15.81 15.16
N ILE A 149 5.04 14.83 14.34
CA ILE A 149 4.10 13.75 14.67
C ILE A 149 4.67 12.88 15.80
N LYS A 150 5.90 12.39 15.64
CA LYS A 150 6.62 11.57 16.61
C LYS A 150 6.68 12.23 17.99
N ASN A 151 6.99 13.53 18.03
CA ASN A 151 7.21 14.28 19.28
C ASN A 151 5.92 14.87 19.89
N GLY A 152 4.76 14.66 19.28
CA GLY A 152 3.50 15.22 19.76
C GLY A 152 3.36 16.72 19.56
N ASP A 153 4.11 17.31 18.62
CA ASP A 153 4.12 18.75 18.35
C ASP A 153 3.13 19.15 17.24
N ILE A 154 1.85 19.24 17.62
CA ILE A 154 0.79 19.69 16.70
C ILE A 154 1.04 21.12 16.21
N ASN A 155 1.62 22.00 17.05
CA ASN A 155 1.87 23.39 16.67
C ASN A 155 3.01 23.48 15.65
N GLY A 156 4.07 22.69 15.83
CA GLY A 156 5.15 22.54 14.87
C GLY A 156 4.64 22.04 13.53
N LEU A 157 3.84 20.96 13.53
CA LEU A 157 3.23 20.44 12.29
C LEU A 157 2.38 21.49 11.59
N ASN A 158 1.47 22.15 12.31
CA ASN A 158 0.58 23.16 11.73
C ASN A 158 1.35 24.40 11.23
N THR A 159 2.48 24.72 11.84
CA THR A 159 3.36 25.79 11.36
C THR A 159 3.97 25.44 10.00
N ILE A 160 4.41 24.18 9.81
CA ILE A 160 4.94 23.69 8.53
C ILE A 160 3.83 23.69 7.48
N LEU A 161 2.66 23.11 7.78
CA LEU A 161 1.52 23.06 6.87
C LEU A 161 1.08 24.46 6.40
N SER A 162 0.97 25.42 7.34
CA SER A 162 0.58 26.80 7.02
C SER A 162 1.57 27.48 6.07
N LYS A 163 2.88 27.25 6.24
CA LYS A 163 3.91 27.80 5.32
C LYS A 163 3.80 27.23 3.91
N GLU A 164 3.27 26.02 3.78
CA GLU A 164 3.03 25.37 2.49
C GLU A 164 1.64 25.64 1.91
N GLY A 165 0.81 26.44 2.60
CA GLY A 165 -0.57 26.72 2.19
C GLY A 165 -1.52 25.54 2.37
N ILE A 166 -1.17 24.59 3.22
CA ILE A 166 -1.97 23.40 3.54
C ILE A 166 -2.80 23.66 4.78
N ALA A 167 -4.02 23.16 4.80
CA ALA A 167 -4.91 23.32 5.94
C ALA A 167 -4.34 22.66 7.20
N ASN A 168 -4.45 23.35 8.34
CA ASN A 168 -4.06 22.84 9.64
C ASN A 168 -4.85 21.58 10.02
N VAL A 169 -4.23 20.74 10.82
CA VAL A 169 -4.88 19.57 11.42
C VAL A 169 -5.40 19.91 12.81
N ASP A 170 -6.57 19.34 13.14
CA ASP A 170 -7.11 19.40 14.51
C ASP A 170 -6.48 18.34 15.43
N SER A 171 -6.75 18.47 16.73
CA SER A 171 -6.18 17.57 17.74
C SER A 171 -6.63 16.12 17.58
N SER A 172 -7.84 15.86 17.08
CA SER A 172 -8.34 14.50 16.87
C SER A 172 -7.61 13.83 15.72
N TYR A 173 -7.47 14.52 14.60
CA TYR A 173 -6.72 14.01 13.46
C TYR A 173 -5.22 13.84 13.80
N PHE A 174 -4.63 14.78 14.52
CA PHE A 174 -3.24 14.69 14.96
C PHE A 174 -3.00 13.47 15.87
N LYS A 175 -3.93 13.18 16.79
CA LYS A 175 -3.84 11.97 17.61
C LYS A 175 -3.90 10.68 16.76
N ASN A 176 -4.72 10.67 15.71
CA ASN A 176 -4.75 9.53 14.78
C ASN A 176 -3.43 9.38 14.02
N LEU A 177 -2.79 10.49 13.61
CA LEU A 177 -1.45 10.46 13.01
C LEU A 177 -0.42 9.83 13.94
N GLN A 178 -0.42 10.22 15.22
CA GLN A 178 0.49 9.64 16.22
C GLN A 178 0.25 8.15 16.44
N ASN A 179 -1.02 7.73 16.52
CA ASN A 179 -1.35 6.31 16.66
C ASN A 179 -0.83 5.54 15.43
N THR A 180 -1.13 6.00 14.21
CA THR A 180 -0.65 5.37 12.96
C THR A 180 0.88 5.28 12.92
N TYR A 181 1.58 6.34 13.36
CA TYR A 181 3.03 6.35 13.45
C TYR A 181 3.54 5.30 14.46
N ASN A 182 2.95 5.23 15.64
CA ASN A 182 3.37 4.29 16.69
C ASN A 182 3.08 2.84 16.27
N ASP A 183 1.91 2.56 15.70
CA ASP A 183 1.56 1.25 15.15
C ASP A 183 2.59 0.80 14.09
N PHE A 184 2.98 1.72 13.18
CA PHE A 184 4.03 1.43 12.20
C PHE A 184 5.38 1.07 12.85
N ILE A 185 5.79 1.78 13.90
CA ILE A 185 7.05 1.48 14.60
C ILE A 185 6.99 0.09 15.25
N GLU A 186 5.87 -0.26 15.90
CA GLU A 186 5.67 -1.56 16.53
C GLU A 186 5.63 -2.69 15.50
N ASP A 187 4.82 -2.54 14.46
CA ASP A 187 4.70 -3.51 13.35
C ASP A 187 6.06 -3.75 12.67
N THR A 188 6.84 -2.68 12.47
CA THR A 188 8.18 -2.78 11.89
C THR A 188 9.15 -3.52 12.83
N ALA A 189 9.11 -3.21 14.11
CA ALA A 189 9.95 -3.88 15.11
C ALA A 189 9.64 -5.39 15.18
N ASP A 190 8.39 -5.77 15.05
CA ASP A 190 7.95 -7.17 15.07
C ASP A 190 8.30 -7.90 13.76
N ALA A 191 8.11 -7.24 12.61
CA ALA A 191 8.34 -7.85 11.31
C ALA A 191 9.83 -7.93 10.94
N VAL A 192 10.61 -6.88 11.17
CA VAL A 192 12.01 -6.75 10.72
C VAL A 192 12.98 -6.98 11.86
N GLY A 193 12.71 -6.43 13.04
CA GLY A 193 13.52 -6.55 14.24
C GLY A 193 13.69 -5.21 14.95
N ARG A 194 13.85 -5.27 16.29
CA ARG A 194 13.91 -4.08 17.16
C ARG A 194 15.21 -3.26 17.03
N ASN A 195 16.20 -3.77 16.30
CA ASN A 195 17.47 -3.07 16.11
C ASN A 195 17.46 -2.11 14.91
N ILE A 196 16.39 -2.11 14.10
CA ILE A 196 16.28 -1.21 12.96
C ILE A 196 15.60 0.11 13.39
N ASP A 197 16.15 1.23 12.95
CA ASP A 197 15.52 2.54 13.13
C ASP A 197 14.55 2.81 12.00
N ALA A 198 13.26 2.66 12.25
CA ALA A 198 12.19 2.92 11.30
C ALA A 198 11.55 4.31 11.43
N THR A 199 12.16 5.23 12.19
CA THR A 199 11.60 6.57 12.48
C THR A 199 11.06 7.27 11.24
N TYR A 200 11.79 7.23 10.13
CA TYR A 200 11.36 7.86 8.88
C TYR A 200 10.98 6.84 7.78
N GLY A 201 10.81 5.59 8.15
CA GLY A 201 10.52 4.50 7.24
C GLY A 201 11.73 3.65 6.89
N LEU A 202 11.50 2.70 6.00
CA LEU A 202 12.51 1.75 5.50
C LEU A 202 12.60 1.83 3.98
N LYS A 203 13.78 1.47 3.45
CA LYS A 203 14.04 1.31 2.01
C LYS A 203 14.80 0.01 1.75
N GLY A 204 14.67 -0.51 0.56
CA GLY A 204 15.31 -1.74 0.10
C GLY A 204 14.74 -2.17 -1.24
N THR A 205 14.78 -3.46 -1.52
CA THR A 205 14.15 -4.02 -2.72
C THR A 205 13.05 -5.00 -2.35
N ALA A 206 12.06 -5.15 -3.21
CA ALA A 206 10.98 -6.13 -3.03
C ALA A 206 11.55 -7.55 -3.06
N ALA A 207 11.11 -8.39 -2.11
CA ALA A 207 11.46 -9.81 -2.10
C ALA A 207 10.87 -10.52 -3.31
N SER A 208 11.51 -11.57 -3.79
CA SER A 208 10.87 -12.51 -4.70
C SER A 208 9.75 -13.27 -3.98
N TRP A 209 8.66 -13.59 -4.70
CA TRP A 209 7.53 -14.29 -4.11
C TRP A 209 6.86 -15.22 -5.14
N GLY A 210 6.91 -16.50 -4.90
CA GLY A 210 6.43 -17.51 -5.86
C GLY A 210 7.20 -17.42 -7.17
N ASP A 211 6.50 -17.14 -8.26
CA ASP A 211 7.08 -16.92 -9.59
C ASP A 211 7.40 -15.45 -9.89
N MET A 212 7.12 -14.54 -8.97
CA MET A 212 7.46 -13.13 -9.09
C MET A 212 8.94 -12.89 -8.73
N SER A 213 9.61 -12.10 -9.57
CA SER A 213 11.06 -11.88 -9.47
C SER A 213 11.49 -11.04 -8.28
N GLY A 214 10.65 -10.12 -7.83
CA GLY A 214 11.09 -9.10 -6.89
C GLY A 214 12.13 -8.14 -7.50
N GLY A 215 12.84 -7.41 -6.65
CA GLY A 215 13.97 -6.56 -7.03
C GLY A 215 13.61 -5.10 -7.32
N ALA A 216 12.33 -4.72 -7.43
CA ALA A 216 11.94 -3.32 -7.52
C ALA A 216 12.38 -2.55 -6.26
N GLY A 217 12.84 -1.31 -6.41
CA GLY A 217 13.07 -0.42 -5.27
C GLY A 217 11.77 -0.24 -4.47
N GLN A 218 11.86 -0.38 -3.16
CA GLN A 218 10.72 -0.30 -2.25
C GLN A 218 11.01 0.65 -1.10
N TYR A 219 10.01 1.47 -0.78
CA TYR A 219 9.98 2.36 0.37
C TYR A 219 8.72 2.06 1.18
N VAL A 220 8.88 1.87 2.49
CA VAL A 220 7.76 1.73 3.41
C VAL A 220 7.81 2.91 4.38
N THR A 221 6.74 3.71 4.40
CA THR A 221 6.69 4.97 5.15
C THR A 221 5.78 4.86 6.36
N PRO A 222 6.02 5.65 7.44
CA PRO A 222 5.19 5.63 8.65
C PRO A 222 3.74 6.05 8.43
N LEU A 223 3.47 6.72 7.31
CA LEU A 223 2.14 7.20 6.94
C LEU A 223 1.74 6.62 5.59
N ASN A 224 0.45 6.32 5.42
CA ASN A 224 -0.07 5.85 4.15
C ASN A 224 -0.16 6.99 3.12
N GLY A 225 -0.32 6.63 1.83
CA GLY A 225 -0.34 7.58 0.74
C GLY A 225 -1.42 8.67 0.85
N SER A 226 -2.64 8.29 1.27
CA SER A 226 -3.73 9.27 1.45
C SER A 226 -3.40 10.31 2.53
N THR A 227 -2.78 9.88 3.63
CA THR A 227 -2.32 10.75 4.70
C THR A 227 -1.17 11.63 4.24
N MET A 228 -0.18 11.06 3.56
CA MET A 228 0.95 11.83 3.03
C MET A 228 0.49 12.89 2.01
N LYS A 229 -0.48 12.56 1.15
CA LYS A 229 -1.08 13.53 0.23
C LYS A 229 -1.77 14.66 0.98
N ARG A 230 -2.57 14.35 2.02
CA ARG A 230 -3.24 15.36 2.86
C ARG A 230 -2.26 16.29 3.56
N LEU A 231 -1.09 15.78 3.95
CA LEU A 231 -0.04 16.57 4.61
C LEU A 231 0.93 17.23 3.62
N GLY A 232 0.72 17.13 2.30
CA GLY A 232 1.61 17.71 1.29
C GLY A 232 3.02 17.08 1.28
N ILE A 233 3.14 15.85 1.74
CA ILE A 233 4.37 15.05 1.64
C ILE A 233 4.51 14.50 0.23
N ILE A 234 3.40 14.14 -0.38
CA ILE A 234 3.32 13.73 -1.79
C ILE A 234 2.24 14.53 -2.51
N ASN A 235 2.40 14.70 -3.81
CA ASN A 235 1.40 15.32 -4.69
C ASN A 235 0.63 14.28 -5.50
#